data_f206fd735004d317b80726f48781cf41
#
_entry.id   f206fd735004d317b80726f48781cf41
#
_cell.length_a   1.000
_cell.length_b   1.000
_cell.length_c   1.000
_cell.angle_alpha   90.00
_cell.angle_beta   90.00
_cell.angle_gamma   90.00
#
_symmetry.space_group_name_H-M   'P 1'
#
loop_
_entity.id
_entity.type
_entity.pdbx_description
1 polymer ?
#
loop_
_entity_poly.entity_id
_entity_poly.type
_entity_poly.pdbx_seq_one_letter_code
_entity_poly.pdbx_strand_id
1 'polypeptide(L)'
;MKGLQPMDRWILSKFSRVVRNATAYYEAYQFDRAMREVEDFAWHEYADHYLEMVKHRTREGDDGVRFTLYTITLGVAKLLAPLMPHVTEDIYQENFLELDGARSIHVSSWPEEVLVSEEDEKKGDLIKEVISAIRAWKAEKGMPLNREVELIELIGPSAVELQGYENDVLETSRAKELKIVVEADMEEEVAALKPVKAAIGPTFKQKGKEIMDLLASLDPAVAGPAVEKGELVLTLGDGSSVTLDKRYVEVQRKLTLEGKAVDTLQVRDVLIAISP
;
A
#
# COMPACT_ATOMS: atom_id res chain seq x y z
N MET A 1 -0.06 -7.16 28.58
CA MET A 1 -0.25 -6.94 27.14
C MET A 1 -1.74 -6.82 26.73
N LYS A 2 -2.59 -6.28 27.62
CA LYS A 2 -3.98 -5.96 27.28
C LYS A 2 -3.98 -4.65 26.49
N GLY A 3 -4.64 -4.62 25.33
CA GLY A 3 -4.79 -3.42 24.51
C GLY A 3 -3.92 -3.34 23.26
N LEU A 4 -2.98 -4.28 23.03
CA LEU A 4 -2.19 -4.32 21.81
C LEU A 4 -3.07 -4.73 20.62
N GLN A 5 -3.10 -3.89 19.60
CA GLN A 5 -3.75 -4.20 18.33
C GLN A 5 -2.82 -5.02 17.40
N PRO A 6 -3.34 -5.60 16.32
CA PRO A 6 -2.55 -6.49 15.46
C PRO A 6 -1.23 -5.91 14.95
N MET A 7 -1.21 -4.63 14.51
CA MET A 7 0.04 -4.00 14.06
C MET A 7 1.05 -3.75 15.19
N ASP A 8 0.58 -3.53 16.44
CA ASP A 8 1.48 -3.44 17.60
C ASP A 8 2.17 -4.79 17.87
N ARG A 9 1.40 -5.88 17.75
CA ARG A 9 1.91 -7.25 17.93
C ARG A 9 2.92 -7.62 16.83
N TRP A 10 2.61 -7.25 15.59
CA TRP A 10 3.51 -7.43 14.45
C TRP A 10 4.88 -6.79 14.71
N ILE A 11 4.90 -5.48 15.01
CA ILE A 11 6.17 -4.77 15.16
C ILE A 11 6.94 -5.17 16.43
N LEU A 12 6.24 -5.50 17.52
CA LEU A 12 6.86 -6.01 18.75
C LEU A 12 7.48 -7.40 18.53
N SER A 13 6.86 -8.28 17.73
CA SER A 13 7.45 -9.57 17.37
C SER A 13 8.71 -9.40 16.52
N LYS A 14 8.67 -8.52 15.52
CA LYS A 14 9.85 -8.17 14.73
C LYS A 14 10.96 -7.58 15.58
N PHE A 15 10.62 -6.67 16.50
CA PHE A 15 11.58 -6.09 17.43
C PHE A 15 12.22 -7.15 18.33
N SER A 16 11.45 -8.10 18.85
CA SER A 16 11.99 -9.21 19.65
C SER A 16 13.01 -10.04 18.87
N ARG A 17 12.79 -10.26 17.59
CA ARG A 17 13.79 -10.91 16.71
C ARG A 17 15.05 -10.08 16.55
N VAL A 18 14.92 -8.76 16.40
CA VAL A 18 16.07 -7.84 16.34
C VAL A 18 16.87 -7.88 17.63
N VAL A 19 16.21 -7.85 18.79
CA VAL A 19 16.88 -7.99 20.11
C VAL A 19 17.69 -9.26 20.16
N ARG A 20 17.12 -10.41 19.79
CA ARG A 20 17.80 -11.71 19.76
C ARG A 20 19.00 -11.70 18.83
N ASN A 21 18.82 -11.26 17.59
CA ASN A 21 19.87 -11.27 16.59
C ASN A 21 21.01 -10.32 16.95
N ALA A 22 20.69 -9.06 17.33
CA ALA A 22 21.69 -8.08 17.73
C ALA A 22 22.48 -8.55 18.95
N THR A 23 21.83 -9.16 19.96
CA THR A 23 22.51 -9.74 21.13
C THR A 23 23.51 -10.82 20.67
N ALA A 24 23.09 -11.76 19.82
CA ALA A 24 23.98 -12.80 19.32
C ALA A 24 25.16 -12.22 18.52
N TYR A 25 24.94 -11.16 17.74
CA TYR A 25 26.01 -10.48 17.01
C TYR A 25 26.99 -9.79 17.97
N TYR A 26 26.50 -9.13 19.01
CA TYR A 26 27.38 -8.51 20.04
C TYR A 26 28.22 -9.57 20.76
N GLU A 27 27.63 -10.68 21.17
CA GLU A 27 28.35 -11.79 21.81
C GLU A 27 29.42 -12.42 20.91
N ALA A 28 29.16 -12.41 19.58
CA ALA A 28 30.11 -12.87 18.57
C ALA A 28 31.11 -11.80 18.10
N TYR A 29 31.13 -10.61 18.72
CA TYR A 29 31.96 -9.45 18.33
C TYR A 29 31.72 -8.98 16.86
N GLN A 30 30.52 -9.21 16.32
CA GLN A 30 30.11 -8.80 14.97
C GLN A 30 29.34 -7.46 15.03
N PHE A 31 29.99 -6.42 15.48
CA PHE A 31 29.38 -5.11 15.76
C PHE A 31 28.73 -4.45 14.54
N ASP A 32 29.33 -4.61 13.37
CA ASP A 32 28.77 -4.11 12.11
C ASP A 32 27.43 -4.78 11.74
N ARG A 33 27.28 -6.08 12.05
CA ARG A 33 26.02 -6.79 11.84
C ARG A 33 24.97 -6.39 12.86
N ALA A 34 25.35 -6.24 14.12
CA ALA A 34 24.45 -5.76 15.16
C ALA A 34 23.88 -4.38 14.78
N MET A 35 24.74 -3.47 14.34
CA MET A 35 24.33 -2.13 13.93
C MET A 35 23.35 -2.17 12.76
N ARG A 36 23.68 -2.90 11.68
CA ARG A 36 22.80 -3.02 10.51
C ARG A 36 21.44 -3.63 10.84
N GLU A 37 21.40 -4.68 11.66
CA GLU A 37 20.15 -5.33 12.07
C GLU A 37 19.22 -4.32 12.75
N VAL A 38 19.75 -3.51 13.66
CA VAL A 38 18.98 -2.49 14.38
C VAL A 38 18.60 -1.34 13.46
N GLU A 39 19.52 -0.89 12.61
CA GLU A 39 19.29 0.21 11.66
C GLU A 39 18.23 -0.16 10.63
N ASP A 40 18.34 -1.32 9.99
CA ASP A 40 17.37 -1.80 9.01
C ASP A 40 15.96 -1.90 9.62
N PHE A 41 15.84 -2.44 10.81
CA PHE A 41 14.56 -2.48 11.52
C PHE A 41 14.03 -1.07 11.83
N ALA A 42 14.89 -0.20 12.39
CA ALA A 42 14.48 1.13 12.84
C ALA A 42 13.99 2.00 11.67
N TRP A 43 14.64 1.92 10.51
CA TRP A 43 14.26 2.69 9.33
C TRP A 43 13.11 2.04 8.55
N HIS A 44 13.27 0.78 8.13
CA HIS A 44 12.38 0.19 7.14
C HIS A 44 11.12 -0.47 7.71
N GLU A 45 11.16 -0.94 8.96
CA GLU A 45 9.96 -1.54 9.56
C GLU A 45 9.27 -0.55 10.50
N TYR A 46 10.03 0.08 11.40
CA TYR A 46 9.47 0.94 12.43
C TYR A 46 9.12 2.34 11.90
N ALA A 47 10.08 3.08 11.34
CA ALA A 47 9.86 4.47 10.92
C ALA A 47 9.01 4.58 9.65
N ASP A 48 9.37 3.84 8.58
CA ASP A 48 8.70 3.97 7.28
C ASP A 48 7.29 3.39 7.27
N HIS A 49 7.02 2.38 8.10
CA HIS A 49 5.74 1.67 8.09
C HIS A 49 4.95 1.83 9.37
N TYR A 50 5.45 1.29 10.50
CA TYR A 50 4.66 1.25 11.73
C TYR A 50 4.21 2.64 12.20
N LEU A 51 5.12 3.62 12.27
CA LEU A 51 4.78 4.98 12.71
C LEU A 51 3.71 5.63 11.83
N GLU A 52 3.77 5.39 10.52
CA GLU A 52 2.75 5.92 9.60
C GLU A 52 1.37 5.26 9.84
N MET A 53 1.34 3.95 10.05
CA MET A 53 0.10 3.20 10.26
C MET A 53 -0.62 3.60 11.55
N VAL A 54 0.14 3.85 12.64
CA VAL A 54 -0.44 4.14 13.95
C VAL A 54 -0.63 5.62 14.27
N LYS A 55 -0.33 6.54 13.34
CA LYS A 55 -0.47 7.99 13.56
C LYS A 55 -1.84 8.41 14.08
N HIS A 56 -2.91 7.82 13.58
CA HIS A 56 -4.28 8.12 14.02
C HIS A 56 -4.47 7.72 15.48
N ARG A 57 -4.06 6.51 15.87
CA ARG A 57 -4.17 5.97 17.22
C ARG A 57 -3.30 6.73 18.23
N THR A 58 -2.13 7.22 17.78
CA THR A 58 -1.27 8.06 18.63
C THR A 58 -1.98 9.35 19.05
N ARG A 59 -2.72 9.97 18.13
CA ARG A 59 -3.50 11.19 18.42
C ARG A 59 -4.67 10.93 19.37
N GLU A 60 -5.26 9.77 19.31
CA GLU A 60 -6.34 9.33 20.20
C GLU A 60 -5.84 8.94 21.61
N GLY A 61 -4.54 8.80 21.77
CA GLY A 61 -3.93 8.47 23.06
C GLY A 61 -4.01 6.99 23.41
N ASP A 62 -3.99 6.10 22.39
CA ASP A 62 -4.03 4.64 22.55
C ASP A 62 -2.86 4.12 23.39
N ASP A 63 -3.15 3.40 24.47
CA ASP A 63 -2.14 2.89 25.40
C ASP A 63 -1.30 1.76 24.78
N GLY A 64 -1.85 0.96 23.87
CA GLY A 64 -1.12 -0.07 23.13
C GLY A 64 -0.03 0.54 22.27
N VAL A 65 -0.37 1.61 21.53
CA VAL A 65 0.61 2.36 20.73
C VAL A 65 1.67 3.01 21.63
N ARG A 66 1.26 3.66 22.74
CA ARG A 66 2.22 4.27 23.68
C ARG A 66 3.21 3.26 24.22
N PHE A 67 2.71 2.10 24.65
CA PHE A 67 3.55 1.01 25.13
C PHE A 67 4.52 0.54 24.04
N THR A 68 4.04 0.35 22.82
CA THR A 68 4.85 -0.12 21.70
C THR A 68 5.93 0.90 21.31
N LEU A 69 5.56 2.17 21.19
CA LEU A 69 6.51 3.25 20.91
C LEU A 69 7.60 3.35 21.98
N TYR A 70 7.20 3.35 23.26
CA TYR A 70 8.13 3.36 24.38
C TYR A 70 9.12 2.19 24.32
N THR A 71 8.57 0.97 24.20
CA THR A 71 9.36 -0.26 24.21
C THR A 71 10.37 -0.31 23.07
N ILE A 72 9.95 0.01 21.86
CA ILE A 72 10.81 -0.06 20.68
C ILE A 72 11.83 1.07 20.69
N THR A 73 11.41 2.31 20.92
CA THR A 73 12.34 3.46 20.85
C THR A 73 13.43 3.35 21.93
N LEU A 74 13.06 3.01 23.16
CA LEU A 74 14.03 2.77 24.23
C LEU A 74 14.92 1.57 23.92
N GLY A 75 14.33 0.48 23.42
CA GLY A 75 15.07 -0.73 23.08
C GLY A 75 16.08 -0.51 21.94
N VAL A 76 15.70 0.20 20.88
CA VAL A 76 16.62 0.60 19.80
C VAL A 76 17.77 1.46 20.34
N ALA A 77 17.46 2.44 21.19
CA ALA A 77 18.50 3.26 21.83
C ALA A 77 19.47 2.40 22.66
N LYS A 78 18.96 1.46 23.46
CA LYS A 78 19.78 0.53 24.27
C LYS A 78 20.63 -0.39 23.38
N LEU A 79 20.10 -0.93 22.30
CA LEU A 79 20.85 -1.76 21.34
C LEU A 79 21.97 -0.99 20.65
N LEU A 80 21.80 0.30 20.39
CA LEU A 80 22.81 1.15 19.76
C LEU A 80 23.79 1.78 20.75
N ALA A 81 23.48 1.81 22.05
CA ALA A 81 24.30 2.46 23.07
C ALA A 81 25.77 2.03 23.10
N PRO A 82 26.14 0.74 22.89
CA PRO A 82 27.54 0.34 22.84
C PRO A 82 28.33 0.95 21.68
N LEU A 83 27.67 1.34 20.59
CA LEU A 83 28.28 1.88 19.36
C LEU A 83 28.12 3.39 19.24
N MET A 84 27.06 3.94 19.78
CA MET A 84 26.68 5.36 19.69
C MET A 84 26.44 5.96 21.09
N PRO A 85 27.45 5.91 22.00
CA PRO A 85 27.23 6.16 23.44
C PRO A 85 26.70 7.56 23.75
N HIS A 86 27.15 8.59 23.08
CA HIS A 86 26.76 9.97 23.39
C HIS A 86 25.33 10.29 22.98
N VAL A 87 24.96 9.98 21.73
CA VAL A 87 23.62 10.31 21.21
C VAL A 87 22.53 9.48 21.90
N THR A 88 22.82 8.22 22.21
CA THR A 88 21.86 7.37 22.93
C THR A 88 21.67 7.77 24.38
N GLU A 89 22.73 8.26 25.03
CA GLU A 89 22.64 8.84 26.38
C GLU A 89 21.81 10.12 26.38
N ASP A 90 22.03 11.03 25.41
CA ASP A 90 21.26 12.27 25.31
C ASP A 90 19.76 11.98 25.11
N ILE A 91 19.43 11.06 24.18
CA ILE A 91 18.05 10.62 23.97
C ILE A 91 17.45 10.02 25.24
N TYR A 92 18.22 9.19 25.95
CA TYR A 92 17.79 8.54 27.19
C TYR A 92 17.51 9.55 28.29
N GLN A 93 18.42 10.47 28.54
CA GLN A 93 18.29 11.48 29.57
C GLN A 93 17.10 12.40 29.36
N GLU A 94 16.82 12.77 28.10
CA GLU A 94 15.74 13.67 27.78
C GLU A 94 14.35 13.00 27.82
N ASN A 95 14.26 11.69 27.46
CA ASN A 95 12.96 11.07 27.19
C ASN A 95 12.62 9.88 28.08
N PHE A 96 13.61 9.20 28.67
CA PHE A 96 13.40 7.90 29.31
C PHE A 96 13.86 7.80 30.75
N LEU A 97 14.69 8.73 31.22
CA LEU A 97 15.28 8.69 32.53
C LEU A 97 14.27 8.45 33.68
N GLU A 98 13.19 9.22 33.67
CA GLU A 98 12.15 9.14 34.70
C GLU A 98 11.31 7.85 34.59
N LEU A 99 11.19 7.29 33.39
CA LEU A 99 10.35 6.12 33.11
C LEU A 99 11.10 4.79 33.31
N ASP A 100 12.36 4.71 32.86
CA ASP A 100 13.19 3.50 32.95
C ASP A 100 13.90 3.40 34.34
N GLY A 101 14.18 4.53 34.98
CA GLY A 101 14.68 4.62 36.34
C GLY A 101 16.19 4.37 36.53
N ALA A 102 16.92 4.02 35.47
CA ALA A 102 18.38 3.91 35.54
C ALA A 102 19.02 5.29 35.36
N ARG A 103 20.10 5.58 36.10
CA ARG A 103 20.80 6.89 36.05
C ARG A 103 21.43 7.22 34.69
N SER A 104 21.61 6.22 33.81
CA SER A 104 22.20 6.32 32.49
C SER A 104 21.81 5.09 31.67
N ILE A 105 21.69 5.23 30.33
CA ILE A 105 21.42 4.11 29.44
C ILE A 105 22.47 3.01 29.54
N HIS A 106 23.73 3.39 29.81
CA HIS A 106 24.87 2.46 29.89
C HIS A 106 24.88 1.56 31.13
N VAL A 107 24.03 1.85 32.12
CA VAL A 107 23.85 1.01 33.34
C VAL A 107 22.41 0.50 33.44
N SER A 108 21.60 0.74 32.40
CA SER A 108 20.24 0.19 32.29
C SER A 108 20.26 -1.28 31.89
N SER A 109 19.14 -1.98 32.09
CA SER A 109 19.01 -3.36 31.65
C SER A 109 19.02 -3.46 30.12
N TRP A 110 19.63 -4.52 29.57
CA TRP A 110 19.58 -4.84 28.17
C TRP A 110 18.13 -5.14 27.74
N PRO A 111 17.74 -4.81 26.49
CA PRO A 111 16.39 -5.09 26.02
C PRO A 111 16.09 -6.59 26.01
N GLU A 112 14.85 -6.93 26.35
CA GLU A 112 14.36 -8.32 26.32
C GLU A 112 13.36 -8.51 25.18
N GLU A 113 13.18 -9.79 24.77
CA GLU A 113 12.13 -10.16 23.84
C GLU A 113 10.75 -9.96 24.50
N VAL A 114 9.86 -9.21 23.86
CA VAL A 114 8.54 -8.85 24.44
C VAL A 114 7.45 -9.79 23.94
N LEU A 115 7.48 -10.10 22.67
CA LEU A 115 6.48 -10.92 21.99
C LEU A 115 7.15 -11.66 20.82
N VAL A 116 6.84 -12.93 20.64
CA VAL A 116 7.26 -13.73 19.48
C VAL A 116 6.03 -14.39 18.89
N SER A 117 5.67 -14.01 17.68
CA SER A 117 4.50 -14.54 16.97
C SER A 117 4.72 -14.52 15.46
N GLU A 118 5.06 -15.68 14.90
CA GLU A 118 5.21 -15.82 13.44
C GLU A 118 3.90 -15.52 12.69
N GLU A 119 2.76 -15.79 13.31
CA GLU A 119 1.45 -15.51 12.71
C GLU A 119 1.22 -14.01 12.59
N ASP A 120 1.47 -13.22 13.66
CA ASP A 120 1.35 -11.76 13.63
C ASP A 120 2.35 -11.17 12.62
N GLU A 121 3.58 -11.74 12.51
CA GLU A 121 4.56 -11.28 11.52
C GLU A 121 4.08 -11.51 10.08
N LYS A 122 3.55 -12.69 9.76
CA LYS A 122 3.05 -12.99 8.41
C LYS A 122 1.89 -12.08 8.00
N LYS A 123 0.92 -11.90 8.88
CA LYS A 123 -0.26 -11.05 8.62
C LYS A 123 0.13 -9.57 8.52
N GLY A 124 0.95 -9.09 9.45
CA GLY A 124 1.40 -7.69 9.43
C GLY A 124 2.31 -7.38 8.23
N ASP A 125 3.15 -8.32 7.79
CA ASP A 125 3.94 -8.16 6.55
C ASP A 125 3.04 -8.04 5.32
N LEU A 126 1.96 -8.82 5.24
CA LEU A 126 1.00 -8.72 4.14
C LEU A 126 0.27 -7.38 4.17
N ILE A 127 -0.17 -6.90 5.33
CA ILE A 127 -0.78 -5.56 5.48
C ILE A 127 0.20 -4.45 5.08
N LYS A 128 1.46 -4.54 5.51
CA LYS A 128 2.51 -3.61 5.11
C LYS A 128 2.66 -3.54 3.59
N GLU A 129 2.68 -4.69 2.92
CA GLU A 129 2.77 -4.78 1.46
C GLU A 129 1.53 -4.20 0.77
N VAL A 130 0.33 -4.49 1.26
CA VAL A 130 -0.94 -3.92 0.76
C VAL A 130 -0.91 -2.38 0.87
N ILE A 131 -0.59 -1.85 2.02
CA ILE A 131 -0.53 -0.39 2.24
C ILE A 131 0.55 0.25 1.34
N SER A 132 1.71 -0.41 1.20
CA SER A 132 2.79 0.07 0.33
C SER A 132 2.37 0.09 -1.13
N ALA A 133 1.66 -0.92 -1.62
CA ALA A 133 1.12 -0.96 -2.97
C ALA A 133 0.10 0.16 -3.23
N ILE A 134 -0.80 0.42 -2.28
CA ILE A 134 -1.78 1.52 -2.37
C ILE A 134 -1.07 2.88 -2.41
N ARG A 135 -0.04 3.08 -1.59
CA ARG A 135 0.76 4.32 -1.58
C ARG A 135 1.53 4.51 -2.89
N ALA A 136 2.12 3.44 -3.43
CA ALA A 136 2.80 3.46 -4.74
C ALA A 136 1.82 3.81 -5.86
N TRP A 137 0.63 3.21 -5.88
CA TRP A 137 -0.44 3.53 -6.84
C TRP A 137 -0.84 5.01 -6.78
N LYS A 138 -1.02 5.58 -5.58
CA LYS A 138 -1.29 7.02 -5.44
C LYS A 138 -0.17 7.87 -6.04
N ALA A 139 1.09 7.52 -5.78
CA ALA A 139 2.24 8.22 -6.33
C ALA A 139 2.30 8.14 -7.86
N GLU A 140 2.06 6.97 -8.46
CA GLU A 140 2.00 6.78 -9.92
C GLU A 140 0.89 7.61 -10.58
N LYS A 141 -0.25 7.77 -9.90
CA LYS A 141 -1.35 8.63 -10.35
C LYS A 141 -1.10 10.13 -10.09
N GLY A 142 0.04 10.49 -9.49
CA GLY A 142 0.33 11.88 -9.10
C GLY A 142 -0.58 12.41 -7.98
N MET A 143 -1.19 11.51 -7.21
CA MET A 143 -2.06 11.86 -6.09
C MET A 143 -1.24 12.05 -4.80
N PRO A 144 -1.53 13.08 -3.99
CA PRO A 144 -0.92 13.17 -2.67
C PRO A 144 -1.40 12.04 -1.77
N LEU A 145 -0.53 11.55 -0.87
CA LEU A 145 -0.83 10.41 -0.01
C LEU A 145 -2.06 10.60 0.89
N ASN A 146 -2.37 11.84 1.25
CA ASN A 146 -3.56 12.20 2.05
C ASN A 146 -4.85 12.32 1.22
N ARG A 147 -4.80 12.12 -0.09
CA ARG A 147 -6.01 12.10 -0.94
C ARG A 147 -6.90 10.94 -0.53
N GLU A 148 -8.17 11.25 -0.27
CA GLU A 148 -9.19 10.22 -0.01
C GLU A 148 -9.47 9.39 -1.26
N VAL A 149 -9.78 8.10 -1.03
CA VAL A 149 -10.32 7.15 -2.02
C VAL A 149 -11.66 6.64 -1.52
N GLU A 150 -12.60 6.39 -2.43
CA GLU A 150 -13.96 6.03 -2.04
C GLU A 150 -14.03 4.62 -1.46
N LEU A 151 -13.41 3.64 -2.14
CA LEU A 151 -13.48 2.23 -1.76
C LEU A 151 -12.15 1.54 -2.04
N ILE A 152 -11.72 0.71 -1.10
CA ILE A 152 -10.71 -0.31 -1.30
C ILE A 152 -11.36 -1.66 -1.03
N GLU A 153 -11.16 -2.61 -1.94
CA GLU A 153 -11.60 -3.99 -1.73
C GLU A 153 -10.40 -4.93 -1.83
N LEU A 154 -10.18 -5.72 -0.77
CA LEU A 154 -9.16 -6.74 -0.70
C LEU A 154 -9.80 -8.08 -1.01
N ILE A 155 -9.37 -8.71 -2.09
CA ILE A 155 -10.01 -9.90 -2.66
C ILE A 155 -9.01 -11.05 -2.66
N GLY A 156 -9.40 -12.19 -2.12
CA GLY A 156 -8.60 -13.41 -2.13
C GLY A 156 -8.64 -14.18 -0.80
N PRO A 157 -8.18 -15.43 -0.81
CA PRO A 157 -8.17 -16.26 0.39
C PRO A 157 -7.37 -15.66 1.54
N SER A 158 -6.17 -15.14 1.28
CA SER A 158 -5.35 -14.49 2.31
C SER A 158 -5.88 -13.13 2.74
N ALA A 159 -6.74 -12.48 1.94
CA ALA A 159 -7.39 -11.23 2.35
C ALA A 159 -8.25 -11.42 3.60
N VAL A 160 -8.99 -12.53 3.69
CA VAL A 160 -9.87 -12.81 4.84
C VAL A 160 -9.09 -13.02 6.13
N GLU A 161 -7.83 -13.46 6.06
CA GLU A 161 -6.96 -13.59 7.23
C GLU A 161 -6.55 -12.24 7.81
N LEU A 162 -6.79 -11.14 7.07
CA LEU A 162 -6.49 -9.77 7.48
C LEU A 162 -7.61 -9.11 8.28
N GLN A 163 -8.63 -9.85 8.66
CA GLN A 163 -9.66 -9.37 9.57
C GLN A 163 -9.03 -8.92 10.90
N GLY A 164 -9.41 -7.72 11.34
CA GLY A 164 -8.82 -7.05 12.51
C GLY A 164 -7.77 -5.98 12.18
N TYR A 165 -7.37 -5.86 10.91
CA TYR A 165 -6.45 -4.82 10.42
C TYR A 165 -7.16 -3.71 9.61
N GLU A 166 -8.51 -3.74 9.57
CA GLU A 166 -9.31 -2.87 8.71
C GLU A 166 -9.02 -1.39 8.97
N ASN A 167 -8.96 -1.01 10.25
CA ASN A 167 -8.71 0.38 10.63
C ASN A 167 -7.32 0.87 10.21
N ASP A 168 -6.30 0.03 10.31
CA ASP A 168 -4.94 0.38 9.91
C ASP A 168 -4.87 0.63 8.40
N VAL A 169 -5.58 -0.19 7.58
CA VAL A 169 -5.67 0.00 6.13
C VAL A 169 -6.47 1.26 5.80
N LEU A 170 -7.66 1.43 6.37
CA LEU A 170 -8.55 2.58 6.14
C LEU A 170 -7.85 3.91 6.43
N GLU A 171 -7.29 4.04 7.63
CA GLU A 171 -6.70 5.30 8.08
C GLU A 171 -5.39 5.62 7.32
N THR A 172 -4.55 4.61 7.07
CA THR A 172 -3.27 4.83 6.37
C THR A 172 -3.48 5.12 4.89
N SER A 173 -4.45 4.44 4.26
CA SER A 173 -4.79 4.65 2.85
C SER A 173 -5.76 5.80 2.60
N ARG A 174 -6.36 6.37 3.66
CA ARG A 174 -7.43 7.37 3.56
C ARG A 174 -8.60 6.89 2.71
N ALA A 175 -8.98 5.62 2.87
CA ALA A 175 -10.17 5.07 2.24
C ALA A 175 -11.40 5.37 3.09
N LYS A 176 -12.53 5.66 2.43
CA LYS A 176 -13.82 5.85 3.13
C LYS A 176 -14.45 4.51 3.51
N GLU A 177 -14.24 3.52 2.66
CA GLU A 177 -14.78 2.17 2.84
C GLU A 177 -13.72 1.13 2.50
N LEU A 178 -13.66 0.05 3.28
CA LEU A 178 -12.85 -1.14 3.03
C LEU A 178 -13.76 -2.36 3.05
N LYS A 179 -13.66 -3.20 2.01
CA LYS A 179 -14.28 -4.52 1.96
C LYS A 179 -13.20 -5.58 1.90
N ILE A 180 -13.45 -6.71 2.57
CA ILE A 180 -12.56 -7.88 2.55
C ILE A 180 -13.41 -9.09 2.15
N VAL A 181 -13.12 -9.67 0.99
CA VAL A 181 -13.89 -10.77 0.43
C VAL A 181 -12.97 -11.87 -0.14
N VAL A 182 -13.49 -13.09 -0.26
CA VAL A 182 -12.76 -14.19 -0.89
C VAL A 182 -12.75 -14.02 -2.40
N GLU A 183 -13.91 -13.67 -2.98
CA GLU A 183 -14.14 -13.51 -4.42
C GLU A 183 -14.99 -12.27 -4.64
N ALA A 184 -14.81 -11.60 -5.76
CA ALA A 184 -15.63 -10.47 -6.18
C ALA A 184 -15.94 -10.59 -7.68
N ASP A 185 -17.17 -10.26 -8.05
CA ASP A 185 -17.59 -10.21 -9.44
C ASP A 185 -17.10 -8.91 -10.08
N MET A 186 -16.03 -9.02 -10.86
CA MET A 186 -15.49 -7.91 -11.63
C MET A 186 -15.87 -8.07 -13.08
N GLU A 187 -16.40 -7.01 -13.66
CA GLU A 187 -16.77 -6.97 -15.07
C GLU A 187 -15.78 -6.11 -15.85
N GLU A 188 -15.51 -6.52 -17.08
CA GLU A 188 -14.70 -5.73 -18.02
C GLU A 188 -15.62 -4.92 -18.91
N GLU A 189 -15.62 -3.60 -18.74
CA GLU A 189 -16.40 -2.69 -19.59
C GLU A 189 -15.51 -1.90 -20.54
N VAL A 190 -16.06 -1.58 -21.70
CA VAL A 190 -15.40 -0.68 -22.65
C VAL A 190 -15.50 0.76 -22.14
N ALA A 191 -14.36 1.33 -21.75
CA ALA A 191 -14.28 2.67 -21.18
C ALA A 191 -14.23 3.78 -22.23
N ALA A 192 -13.49 3.55 -23.32
CA ALA A 192 -13.32 4.55 -24.37
C ALA A 192 -12.89 3.91 -25.69
N LEU A 193 -13.20 4.62 -26.77
CA LEU A 193 -12.71 4.33 -28.12
C LEU A 193 -11.68 5.37 -28.50
N LYS A 194 -10.41 4.99 -28.58
CA LYS A 194 -9.35 5.91 -29.02
C LYS A 194 -9.06 5.75 -30.50
N PRO A 195 -9.21 6.82 -31.31
CA PRO A 195 -8.86 6.78 -32.72
C PRO A 195 -7.35 6.65 -32.89
N VAL A 196 -6.92 5.68 -33.69
CA VAL A 196 -5.52 5.49 -34.11
C VAL A 196 -5.20 6.49 -35.22
N LYS A 197 -4.80 7.71 -34.84
CA LYS A 197 -4.57 8.82 -35.78
C LYS A 197 -3.58 8.47 -36.90
N ALA A 198 -2.56 7.67 -36.59
CA ALA A 198 -1.55 7.23 -37.55
C ALA A 198 -2.13 6.32 -38.66
N ALA A 199 -3.25 5.61 -38.40
CA ALA A 199 -3.93 4.78 -39.36
C ALA A 199 -5.08 5.53 -40.09
N ILE A 200 -5.85 6.34 -39.33
CA ILE A 200 -6.99 7.09 -39.88
C ILE A 200 -6.54 8.15 -40.89
N GLY A 201 -5.50 8.94 -40.52
CA GLY A 201 -5.05 10.06 -41.38
C GLY A 201 -4.65 9.66 -42.78
N PRO A 202 -3.72 8.71 -43.01
CA PRO A 202 -3.31 8.27 -44.34
C PRO A 202 -4.45 7.61 -45.15
N THR A 203 -5.34 6.85 -44.45
CA THR A 203 -6.40 6.09 -45.12
C THR A 203 -7.59 6.97 -45.53
N PHE A 204 -8.04 7.84 -44.64
CA PHE A 204 -9.30 8.59 -44.85
C PHE A 204 -9.08 10.09 -45.15
N LYS A 205 -7.83 10.56 -45.15
CA LYS A 205 -7.43 11.92 -45.55
C LYS A 205 -8.36 13.01 -44.96
N GLN A 206 -9.08 13.74 -45.80
CA GLN A 206 -9.95 14.84 -45.38
C GLN A 206 -11.12 14.39 -44.49
N LYS A 207 -11.55 13.13 -44.59
CA LYS A 207 -12.62 12.55 -43.77
C LYS A 207 -12.16 12.15 -42.37
N GLY A 208 -10.85 12.12 -42.11
CA GLY A 208 -10.29 11.64 -40.86
C GLY A 208 -10.76 12.42 -39.61
N LYS A 209 -10.95 13.75 -39.74
CA LYS A 209 -11.45 14.58 -38.63
C LYS A 209 -12.89 14.23 -38.28
N GLU A 210 -13.74 14.13 -39.29
CA GLU A 210 -15.16 13.76 -39.12
C GLU A 210 -15.32 12.38 -38.47
N ILE A 211 -14.52 11.40 -38.91
CA ILE A 211 -14.49 10.07 -38.30
C ILE A 211 -14.12 10.12 -36.82
N MET A 212 -13.11 10.94 -36.45
CA MET A 212 -12.71 11.10 -35.05
C MET A 212 -13.81 11.77 -34.20
N ASP A 213 -14.48 12.77 -34.77
CA ASP A 213 -15.57 13.48 -34.07
C ASP A 213 -16.79 12.55 -33.88
N LEU A 214 -17.13 11.74 -34.89
CA LEU A 214 -18.17 10.72 -34.80
C LEU A 214 -17.83 9.64 -33.76
N LEU A 215 -16.60 9.11 -33.78
CA LEU A 215 -16.15 8.14 -32.78
C LEU A 215 -16.25 8.67 -31.35
N ALA A 216 -15.95 9.96 -31.15
CA ALA A 216 -16.06 10.58 -29.83
C ALA A 216 -17.51 10.73 -29.34
N SER A 217 -18.47 10.70 -30.23
CA SER A 217 -19.92 10.80 -29.94
C SER A 217 -20.60 9.47 -29.68
N LEU A 218 -19.95 8.34 -30.01
CA LEU A 218 -20.51 7.01 -29.79
C LEU A 218 -20.45 6.58 -28.32
N ASP A 219 -21.44 5.77 -27.95
CA ASP A 219 -21.37 5.05 -26.68
C ASP A 219 -20.28 3.94 -26.77
N PRO A 220 -19.22 4.02 -25.97
CA PRO A 220 -18.14 3.04 -26.02
C PRO A 220 -18.61 1.60 -25.76
N ALA A 221 -19.59 1.42 -24.87
CA ALA A 221 -20.12 0.10 -24.52
C ALA A 221 -20.79 -0.59 -25.70
N VAL A 222 -21.47 0.17 -26.56
CA VAL A 222 -22.16 -0.33 -27.74
C VAL A 222 -21.19 -0.49 -28.92
N ALA A 223 -20.34 0.49 -29.15
CA ALA A 223 -19.47 0.52 -30.33
C ALA A 223 -18.22 -0.35 -30.20
N GLY A 224 -17.71 -0.57 -28.95
CA GLY A 224 -16.51 -1.38 -28.69
C GLY A 224 -16.60 -2.81 -29.26
N PRO A 225 -17.64 -3.59 -28.94
CA PRO A 225 -17.83 -4.92 -29.51
C PRO A 225 -17.91 -4.92 -31.05
N ALA A 226 -18.51 -3.90 -31.65
CA ALA A 226 -18.57 -3.76 -33.12
C ALA A 226 -17.19 -3.49 -33.72
N VAL A 227 -16.35 -2.66 -33.08
CA VAL A 227 -14.94 -2.46 -33.49
C VAL A 227 -14.15 -3.76 -33.42
N GLU A 228 -14.36 -4.55 -32.39
CA GLU A 228 -13.63 -5.80 -32.16
C GLU A 228 -13.98 -6.86 -33.21
N LYS A 229 -15.23 -6.87 -33.67
CA LYS A 229 -15.71 -7.74 -34.77
C LYS A 229 -15.37 -7.18 -36.15
N GLY A 230 -14.92 -5.91 -36.23
CA GLY A 230 -14.68 -5.24 -37.52
C GLY A 230 -15.96 -4.82 -38.24
N GLU A 231 -17.03 -4.63 -37.48
CA GLU A 231 -18.37 -4.33 -37.97
C GLU A 231 -18.85 -2.90 -37.65
N LEU A 232 -18.00 -2.06 -37.07
CA LEU A 232 -18.40 -0.68 -36.77
C LEU A 232 -18.52 0.13 -38.07
N VAL A 233 -19.74 0.47 -38.46
CA VAL A 233 -20.04 1.31 -39.64
C VAL A 233 -20.41 2.71 -39.20
N LEU A 234 -19.66 3.71 -39.69
CA LEU A 234 -19.99 5.13 -39.52
C LEU A 234 -20.55 5.70 -40.83
N THR A 235 -21.64 6.42 -40.72
CA THR A 235 -22.18 7.19 -41.86
C THR A 235 -21.69 8.63 -41.76
N LEU A 236 -21.01 9.10 -42.79
CA LEU A 236 -20.46 10.45 -42.88
C LEU A 236 -21.49 11.44 -43.43
N GLY A 237 -21.26 12.74 -43.23
CA GLY A 237 -22.18 13.80 -43.69
C GLY A 237 -22.40 13.87 -45.19
N ASP A 238 -21.51 13.29 -45.99
CA ASP A 238 -21.67 13.13 -47.45
C ASP A 238 -22.52 11.91 -47.88
N GLY A 239 -23.08 11.16 -46.93
CA GLY A 239 -23.86 9.94 -47.15
C GLY A 239 -23.03 8.69 -47.40
N SER A 240 -21.71 8.77 -47.42
CA SER A 240 -20.83 7.60 -47.54
C SER A 240 -20.68 6.88 -46.19
N SER A 241 -20.46 5.56 -46.23
CA SER A 241 -20.22 4.75 -45.02
C SER A 241 -18.79 4.26 -44.97
N VAL A 242 -18.23 4.20 -43.76
CA VAL A 242 -16.88 3.73 -43.49
C VAL A 242 -16.95 2.66 -42.43
N THR A 243 -16.31 1.51 -42.67
CA THR A 243 -16.19 0.44 -41.67
C THR A 243 -14.87 0.57 -40.95
N LEU A 244 -14.92 0.57 -39.60
CA LEU A 244 -13.75 0.69 -38.73
C LEU A 244 -13.57 -0.61 -37.95
N ASP A 245 -12.30 -1.00 -37.80
CA ASP A 245 -11.85 -2.15 -37.01
C ASP A 245 -10.73 -1.76 -36.07
N LYS A 246 -10.13 -2.74 -35.40
CA LYS A 246 -9.01 -2.58 -34.45
C LYS A 246 -7.77 -1.86 -35.03
N ARG A 247 -7.61 -1.72 -36.32
CA ARG A 247 -6.53 -0.98 -36.98
C ARG A 247 -6.72 0.54 -36.82
N TYR A 248 -7.97 0.96 -36.77
CA TYR A 248 -8.34 2.39 -36.74
C TYR A 248 -8.81 2.88 -35.37
N VAL A 249 -9.25 1.94 -34.51
CA VAL A 249 -9.81 2.27 -33.19
C VAL A 249 -9.24 1.32 -32.15
N GLU A 250 -8.58 1.88 -31.15
CA GLU A 250 -8.16 1.18 -29.95
C GLU A 250 -9.29 1.18 -28.92
N VAL A 251 -9.77 -0.02 -28.55
CA VAL A 251 -10.80 -0.21 -27.53
C VAL A 251 -10.13 -0.23 -26.16
N GLN A 252 -10.37 0.81 -25.37
CA GLN A 252 -9.89 0.87 -23.99
C GLN A 252 -10.92 0.23 -23.07
N ARG A 253 -10.47 -0.73 -22.27
CA ARG A 253 -11.28 -1.41 -21.27
C ARG A 253 -10.93 -0.93 -19.88
N LYS A 254 -11.87 -0.96 -18.97
CA LYS A 254 -11.70 -0.75 -17.54
C LYS A 254 -12.35 -1.92 -16.82
N LEU A 255 -11.79 -2.25 -15.66
CA LEU A 255 -12.44 -3.13 -14.72
C LEU A 255 -13.47 -2.33 -13.93
N THR A 256 -14.65 -2.92 -13.73
CA THR A 256 -15.70 -2.38 -12.88
C THR A 256 -16.04 -3.36 -11.79
N LEU A 257 -16.33 -2.82 -10.62
CA LEU A 257 -16.81 -3.54 -9.47
C LEU A 257 -18.11 -2.88 -9.01
N GLU A 258 -19.20 -3.64 -8.95
CA GLU A 258 -20.53 -3.08 -8.65
C GLU A 258 -20.90 -1.87 -9.55
N GLY A 259 -20.47 -1.90 -10.83
CA GLY A 259 -20.72 -0.81 -11.81
C GLY A 259 -19.83 0.42 -11.64
N LYS A 260 -18.86 0.42 -10.71
CA LYS A 260 -17.89 1.50 -10.55
C LYS A 260 -16.53 1.10 -11.14
N ALA A 261 -15.90 2.02 -11.86
CA ALA A 261 -14.56 1.81 -12.37
C ALA A 261 -13.56 1.66 -11.24
N VAL A 262 -12.70 0.63 -11.31
CA VAL A 262 -11.65 0.36 -10.32
C VAL A 262 -10.30 0.21 -11.00
N ASP A 263 -9.26 0.68 -10.32
CA ASP A 263 -7.88 0.28 -10.60
C ASP A 263 -7.56 -0.97 -9.78
N THR A 264 -6.75 -1.87 -10.32
CA THR A 264 -6.39 -3.12 -9.62
C THR A 264 -4.89 -3.24 -9.41
N LEU A 265 -4.51 -3.74 -8.23
CA LEU A 265 -3.13 -4.05 -7.86
C LEU A 265 -3.06 -5.50 -7.37
N GLN A 266 -1.92 -6.14 -7.53
CA GLN A 266 -1.69 -7.50 -7.03
C GLN A 266 -0.60 -7.50 -5.98
N VAL A 267 -0.92 -8.04 -4.80
CA VAL A 267 0.04 -8.27 -3.71
C VAL A 267 -0.08 -9.72 -3.28
N ARG A 268 0.91 -10.52 -3.60
CA ARG A 268 0.86 -11.98 -3.42
C ARG A 268 -0.40 -12.56 -4.08
N ASP A 269 -1.25 -13.21 -3.30
CA ASP A 269 -2.55 -13.77 -3.72
C ASP A 269 -3.75 -12.85 -3.40
N VAL A 270 -3.47 -11.62 -2.90
CA VAL A 270 -4.50 -10.62 -2.66
C VAL A 270 -4.57 -9.66 -3.85
N LEU A 271 -5.74 -9.57 -4.47
CA LEU A 271 -6.07 -8.55 -5.44
C LEU A 271 -6.69 -7.36 -4.71
N ILE A 272 -6.18 -6.17 -4.98
CA ILE A 272 -6.64 -4.91 -4.40
C ILE A 272 -7.38 -4.15 -5.48
N ALA A 273 -8.68 -3.97 -5.33
CA ALA A 273 -9.49 -3.11 -6.20
C ALA A 273 -9.69 -1.75 -5.52
N ILE A 274 -9.39 -0.66 -6.23
CA ILE A 274 -9.43 0.71 -5.71
C ILE A 274 -10.36 1.54 -6.57
N SER A 275 -11.42 2.11 -5.96
CA SER A 275 -12.25 3.14 -6.57
C SER A 275 -11.73 4.51 -6.13
N PRO A 276 -11.24 5.34 -7.07
CA PRO A 276 -10.64 6.64 -6.77
C PRO A 276 -11.59 7.63 -6.12
#